data_abaa465c0cb4d587879e33a36bc1d6dc
#
_entry.id   abaa465c0cb4d587879e33a36bc1d6dc
#
_cell.length_a   1.000
_cell.length_b   1.000
_cell.length_c   1.000
_cell.angle_alpha   90.00
_cell.angle_beta   90.00
_cell.angle_gamma   90.00
#
_symmetry.space_group_name_H-M   'P 1'
#
loop_
_entity.id
_entity.type
_entity.pdbx_description
1 polymer ?
#
loop_
_entity_poly.entity_id
_entity_poly.type
_entity_poly.pdbx_seq_one_letter_code
_entity_poly.pdbx_strand_id
1 'polypeptide(L)'
;MDNHGVDPDYFLSEVHKLDYSIIGPNIDLNEELKILEGRKIIYTNANLQHTVDVLEKLQLTNMFTDIFDIKKANYIPKPEISPYNQFIKDFNIDPESTIMFDDIAKNLVPAKNVGFTSVWIDAGYENFSDDIASSKKYLDYETKNISNFLNQVNKGEI
;
A
#
# COMPACT_ATOMS: atom_id res chain seq x y z
N MET A 1 14.39 -9.93 10.10
CA MET A 1 15.58 -10.17 9.24
C MET A 1 16.81 -10.64 10.04
N ASP A 2 16.82 -10.48 11.35
CA ASP A 2 17.98 -10.81 12.19
C ASP A 2 18.31 -12.31 12.32
N ASN A 3 17.47 -13.21 11.83
CA ASN A 3 17.62 -14.66 12.07
C ASN A 3 18.47 -15.41 11.04
N HIS A 4 18.92 -14.80 9.94
CA HIS A 4 19.60 -15.53 8.86
C HIS A 4 20.95 -14.94 8.44
N GLY A 5 21.42 -13.82 9.03
CA GLY A 5 22.71 -13.20 8.68
C GLY A 5 22.82 -12.70 7.23
N VAL A 6 21.69 -12.55 6.54
CA VAL A 6 21.65 -12.04 5.17
C VAL A 6 21.49 -10.52 5.19
N ASP A 7 22.34 -9.84 4.43
CA ASP A 7 22.21 -8.39 4.25
C ASP A 7 20.83 -8.03 3.64
N PRO A 8 20.05 -7.14 4.26
CA PRO A 8 18.70 -6.81 3.79
C PRO A 8 18.68 -6.23 2.38
N ASP A 9 19.67 -5.41 2.00
CA ASP A 9 19.75 -4.82 0.68
C ASP A 9 20.05 -5.85 -0.40
N TYR A 10 20.96 -6.78 -0.08
CA TYR A 10 21.22 -7.91 -0.97
C TYR A 10 19.97 -8.77 -1.16
N PHE A 11 19.29 -9.13 -0.08
CA PHE A 11 18.02 -9.89 -0.16
C PHE A 11 16.98 -9.19 -1.03
N LEU A 12 16.73 -7.91 -0.77
CA LEU A 12 15.75 -7.12 -1.54
C LEU A 12 16.15 -7.01 -3.02
N SER A 13 17.44 -6.93 -3.34
CA SER A 13 17.90 -6.89 -4.73
C SER A 13 17.66 -8.20 -5.46
N GLU A 14 17.75 -9.34 -4.76
CA GLU A 14 17.52 -10.64 -5.37
C GLU A 14 16.04 -10.96 -5.57
N VAL A 15 15.20 -10.69 -4.54
CA VAL A 15 13.75 -11.00 -4.63
C VAL A 15 13.00 -10.06 -5.58
N HIS A 16 13.54 -8.90 -5.91
CA HIS A 16 12.96 -7.97 -6.86
C HIS A 16 13.55 -8.06 -8.28
N LYS A 17 14.36 -9.07 -8.59
CA LYS A 17 14.76 -9.41 -9.98
C LYS A 17 13.59 -10.09 -10.70
N LEU A 18 12.56 -9.32 -10.99
CA LEU A 18 11.32 -9.81 -11.59
C LEU A 18 11.21 -9.39 -13.06
N ASP A 19 10.52 -10.21 -13.84
CA ASP A 19 10.12 -9.82 -15.18
C ASP A 19 8.84 -8.98 -15.12
N TYR A 20 8.99 -7.66 -15.29
CA TYR A 20 7.87 -6.72 -15.30
C TYR A 20 7.17 -6.62 -16.66
N SER A 21 7.55 -7.42 -17.67
CA SER A 21 6.94 -7.36 -19.01
C SER A 21 5.47 -7.77 -19.03
N ILE A 22 5.03 -8.51 -18.01
CA ILE A 22 3.65 -8.95 -17.83
C ILE A 22 2.75 -7.85 -17.28
N ILE A 23 3.33 -6.77 -16.73
CA ILE A 23 2.58 -5.63 -16.18
C ILE A 23 2.33 -4.63 -17.32
N GLY A 24 1.06 -4.33 -17.56
CA GLY A 24 0.63 -3.31 -18.50
C GLY A 24 0.09 -2.05 -17.83
N PRO A 25 -0.14 -0.97 -18.61
CA PRO A 25 -0.74 0.24 -18.11
C PRO A 25 -2.09 0.02 -17.43
N ASN A 26 -2.32 0.68 -16.30
CA ASN A 26 -3.62 0.69 -15.64
C ASN A 26 -4.30 2.05 -15.89
N ILE A 27 -4.96 2.16 -17.05
CA ILE A 27 -5.56 3.41 -17.52
C ILE A 27 -6.68 3.86 -16.58
N ASP A 28 -7.58 2.95 -16.18
CA ASP A 28 -8.71 3.28 -15.32
C ASP A 28 -8.23 3.84 -13.96
N LEU A 29 -7.22 3.21 -13.35
CA LEU A 29 -6.63 3.71 -12.11
C LEU A 29 -5.94 5.06 -12.30
N ASN A 30 -5.26 5.25 -13.43
CA ASN A 30 -4.61 6.52 -13.75
C ASN A 30 -5.62 7.66 -13.83
N GLU A 31 -6.76 7.44 -14.50
CA GLU A 31 -7.82 8.45 -14.64
C GLU A 31 -8.43 8.81 -13.28
N GLU A 32 -8.75 7.81 -12.45
CA GLU A 32 -9.32 8.07 -11.13
C GLU A 32 -8.33 8.78 -10.19
N LEU A 33 -7.05 8.41 -10.23
CA LEU A 33 -6.01 9.07 -9.41
C LEU A 33 -5.75 10.52 -9.84
N LYS A 34 -5.97 10.89 -11.11
CA LYS A 34 -5.82 12.27 -11.58
C LYS A 34 -6.82 13.23 -10.97
N ILE A 35 -8.07 12.76 -10.81
CA ILE A 35 -9.17 13.59 -10.28
C ILE A 35 -9.32 13.48 -8.77
N LEU A 36 -8.75 12.42 -8.15
CA LEU A 36 -8.75 12.25 -6.71
C LEU A 36 -8.01 13.40 -6.03
N GLU A 37 -8.70 14.11 -5.15
CA GLU A 37 -8.10 15.18 -4.35
C GLU A 37 -7.18 14.63 -3.26
N GLY A 38 -6.32 15.51 -2.73
CA GLY A 38 -5.39 15.19 -1.64
C GLY A 38 -4.06 14.57 -2.08
N ARG A 39 -3.17 14.39 -1.10
CA ARG A 39 -1.87 13.77 -1.30
C ARG A 39 -2.03 12.27 -1.51
N LYS A 40 -1.23 11.74 -2.41
CA LYS A 40 -1.16 10.31 -2.69
C LYS A 40 0.26 9.84 -2.40
N ILE A 41 0.41 8.91 -1.48
CA ILE A 41 1.71 8.40 -1.02
C ILE A 41 1.68 6.89 -1.10
N ILE A 42 2.75 6.28 -1.62
CA ILE A 42 2.93 4.84 -1.56
C ILE A 42 3.55 4.46 -0.22
N TYR A 43 2.95 3.49 0.49
CA TYR A 43 3.52 2.83 1.65
C TYR A 43 3.70 1.34 1.37
N THR A 44 4.94 0.89 1.24
CA THR A 44 5.27 -0.47 0.78
C THR A 44 6.33 -1.17 1.62
N ASN A 45 6.22 -2.52 1.72
CA ASN A 45 7.29 -3.37 2.26
C ASN A 45 8.38 -3.69 1.21
N ALA A 46 8.20 -3.25 -0.03
CA ALA A 46 9.21 -3.36 -1.08
C ALA A 46 10.24 -2.23 -0.99
N ASN A 47 11.33 -2.33 -1.75
CA ASN A 47 12.29 -1.25 -1.90
C ASN A 47 11.84 -0.21 -2.95
N LEU A 48 12.47 0.95 -2.92
CA LEU A 48 12.16 2.08 -3.82
C LEU A 48 12.27 1.69 -5.29
N GLN A 49 13.33 0.96 -5.69
CA GLN A 49 13.56 0.63 -7.11
C GLN A 49 12.42 -0.23 -7.66
N HIS A 50 12.05 -1.32 -6.96
CA HIS A 50 10.91 -2.15 -7.35
C HIS A 50 9.62 -1.33 -7.48
N THR A 51 9.37 -0.44 -6.52
CA THR A 51 8.17 0.41 -6.53
C THR A 51 8.14 1.31 -7.76
N VAL A 52 9.27 1.95 -8.10
CA VAL A 52 9.38 2.81 -9.28
C VAL A 52 9.17 2.01 -10.57
N ASP A 53 9.82 0.84 -10.70
CA ASP A 53 9.70 -0.03 -11.88
C ASP A 53 8.24 -0.45 -12.11
N VAL A 54 7.50 -0.80 -11.06
CA VAL A 54 6.07 -1.14 -11.14
C VAL A 54 5.23 0.08 -11.54
N LEU A 55 5.46 1.24 -10.93
CA LEU A 55 4.72 2.47 -11.26
C LEU A 55 4.93 2.90 -12.71
N GLU A 56 6.15 2.73 -13.25
CA GLU A 56 6.43 3.01 -14.66
C GLU A 56 5.63 2.10 -15.59
N LYS A 57 5.59 0.79 -15.32
CA LYS A 57 4.81 -0.16 -16.11
C LYS A 57 3.31 0.10 -16.05
N LEU A 58 2.80 0.51 -14.90
CA LEU A 58 1.41 0.89 -14.70
C LEU A 58 1.07 2.27 -15.28
N GLN A 59 2.07 3.06 -15.72
CA GLN A 59 1.92 4.48 -16.11
C GLN A 59 1.36 5.37 -14.99
N LEU A 60 1.81 5.14 -13.75
CA LEU A 60 1.36 5.83 -12.54
C LEU A 60 2.46 6.69 -11.87
N THR A 61 3.63 6.83 -12.49
CA THR A 61 4.82 7.47 -11.88
C THR A 61 4.53 8.88 -11.32
N ASN A 62 3.69 9.65 -11.99
CA ASN A 62 3.40 11.04 -11.60
C ASN A 62 2.14 11.18 -10.71
N MET A 63 1.56 10.07 -10.27
CA MET A 63 0.33 10.09 -9.46
C MET A 63 0.61 10.23 -7.96
N PHE A 64 1.83 9.92 -7.53
CA PHE A 64 2.21 9.90 -6.11
C PHE A 64 3.25 10.96 -5.81
N THR A 65 3.08 11.65 -4.69
CA THR A 65 4.00 12.71 -4.24
C THR A 65 5.23 12.13 -3.54
N ASP A 66 5.07 10.98 -2.91
CA ASP A 66 6.10 10.35 -2.08
C ASP A 66 5.98 8.83 -2.08
N ILE A 67 7.08 8.17 -1.67
CA ILE A 67 7.15 6.74 -1.42
C ILE A 67 7.79 6.52 -0.04
N PHE A 68 7.08 5.82 0.85
CA PHE A 68 7.59 5.30 2.11
C PHE A 68 7.84 3.80 1.93
N ASP A 69 9.09 3.47 1.65
CA ASP A 69 9.55 2.12 1.37
C ASP A 69 10.09 1.42 2.63
N ILE A 70 10.46 0.17 2.49
CA ILE A 70 10.99 -0.65 3.61
C ILE A 70 12.26 -0.07 4.22
N LYS A 71 13.09 0.66 3.45
CA LYS A 71 14.31 1.31 3.97
C LYS A 71 13.96 2.49 4.86
N LYS A 72 13.01 3.35 4.45
CA LYS A 72 12.49 4.42 5.29
C LYS A 72 11.83 3.88 6.56
N ALA A 73 11.22 2.70 6.50
CA ALA A 73 10.67 1.98 7.65
C ALA A 73 11.74 1.26 8.50
N ASN A 74 13.04 1.53 8.30
CA ASN A 74 14.14 0.88 9.01
C ASN A 74 14.11 -0.66 8.92
N TYR A 75 13.66 -1.19 7.78
CA TYR A 75 13.45 -2.62 7.51
C TYR A 75 12.43 -3.30 8.44
N ILE A 76 11.57 -2.53 9.09
CA ILE A 76 10.46 -3.04 9.88
C ILE A 76 9.22 -3.09 8.96
N PRO A 77 8.71 -4.30 8.62
CA PRO A 77 7.63 -4.40 7.64
C PRO A 77 6.26 -4.15 8.27
N LYS A 78 5.28 -3.81 7.45
CA LYS A 78 3.88 -4.00 7.82
C LYS A 78 3.63 -5.47 8.17
N PRO A 79 2.86 -5.80 9.19
CA PRO A 79 1.94 -4.97 9.97
C PRO A 79 2.51 -4.42 11.30
N GLU A 80 3.81 -4.34 11.49
CA GLU A 80 4.36 -3.74 12.71
C GLU A 80 3.91 -2.29 12.88
N ILE A 81 3.54 -1.90 14.12
CA ILE A 81 2.95 -0.58 14.40
C ILE A 81 3.95 0.57 14.29
N SER A 82 5.23 0.33 14.57
CA SER A 82 6.24 1.39 14.65
C SER A 82 6.41 2.17 13.34
N PRO A 83 6.47 1.55 12.13
CA PRO A 83 6.57 2.30 10.90
C PRO A 83 5.30 3.09 10.54
N TYR A 84 4.11 2.74 11.04
CA TYR A 84 2.92 3.58 10.85
C TYR A 84 3.05 4.89 11.62
N ASN A 85 3.51 4.83 12.87
CA ASN A 85 3.78 6.04 13.66
C ASN A 85 4.88 6.90 13.03
N GLN A 86 5.94 6.27 12.49
CA GLN A 86 6.99 6.96 11.76
C GLN A 86 6.45 7.62 10.50
N PHE A 87 5.65 6.93 9.68
CA PHE A 87 5.01 7.43 8.47
C PHE A 87 4.16 8.67 8.77
N ILE A 88 3.31 8.61 9.81
CA ILE A 88 2.48 9.73 10.25
C ILE A 88 3.35 10.95 10.55
N LYS A 89 4.43 10.76 11.32
CA LYS A 89 5.34 11.83 11.71
C LYS A 89 6.11 12.42 10.53
N ASP A 90 6.74 11.56 9.72
CA ASP A 90 7.66 11.97 8.67
C ASP A 90 6.97 12.71 7.52
N PHE A 91 5.71 12.34 7.25
CA PHE A 91 4.90 12.96 6.19
C PHE A 91 3.86 13.95 6.70
N ASN A 92 3.85 14.23 8.01
CA ASN A 92 2.84 15.10 8.65
C ASN A 92 1.41 14.69 8.23
N ILE A 93 1.09 13.42 8.47
CA ILE A 93 -0.20 12.83 8.12
C ILE A 93 -1.21 13.16 9.22
N ASP A 94 -2.41 13.57 8.82
CA ASP A 94 -3.59 13.59 9.67
C ASP A 94 -4.32 12.24 9.56
N PRO A 95 -4.30 11.40 10.62
CA PRO A 95 -4.89 10.07 10.55
C PRO A 95 -6.39 10.07 10.22
N GLU A 96 -7.15 11.02 10.77
CA GLU A 96 -8.62 11.06 10.62
C GLU A 96 -9.05 11.42 9.18
N SER A 97 -8.17 12.06 8.41
CA SER A 97 -8.40 12.44 7.01
C SER A 97 -7.64 11.54 6.02
N THR A 98 -7.14 10.40 6.46
CA THR A 98 -6.30 9.50 5.66
C THR A 98 -7.00 8.17 5.40
N ILE A 99 -6.97 7.74 4.14
CA ILE A 99 -7.43 6.41 3.72
C ILE A 99 -6.21 5.57 3.35
N MET A 100 -6.15 4.35 3.86
CA MET A 100 -5.13 3.37 3.50
C MET A 100 -5.75 2.18 2.77
N PHE A 101 -5.18 1.85 1.62
CA PHE A 101 -5.50 0.68 0.82
C PHE A 101 -4.40 -0.37 0.97
N ASP A 102 -4.77 -1.64 1.19
CA ASP A 102 -3.83 -2.76 1.20
C ASP A 102 -4.57 -4.05 0.80
N ASP A 103 -3.90 -4.96 0.11
CA ASP A 103 -4.43 -6.27 -0.27
C ASP A 103 -4.22 -7.32 0.82
N ILE A 104 -3.36 -7.05 1.78
CA ILE A 104 -3.13 -7.89 2.96
C ILE A 104 -3.92 -7.32 4.14
N ALA A 105 -5.07 -7.92 4.46
CA ALA A 105 -6.00 -7.42 5.48
C ALA A 105 -5.34 -7.11 6.83
N LYS A 106 -4.38 -7.93 7.29
CA LYS A 106 -3.68 -7.71 8.57
C LYS A 106 -2.82 -6.44 8.58
N ASN A 107 -2.38 -5.94 7.42
CA ASN A 107 -1.67 -4.67 7.33
C ASN A 107 -2.58 -3.47 7.66
N LEU A 108 -3.89 -3.63 7.51
CA LEU A 108 -4.87 -2.59 7.82
C LEU A 108 -5.22 -2.50 9.32
N VAL A 109 -4.89 -3.52 10.11
CA VAL A 109 -5.14 -3.52 11.56
C VAL A 109 -4.40 -2.37 12.27
N PRO A 110 -3.07 -2.21 12.13
CA PRO A 110 -2.38 -1.05 12.72
C PRO A 110 -2.79 0.27 12.08
N ALA A 111 -3.11 0.31 10.78
CA ALA A 111 -3.62 1.51 10.11
C ALA A 111 -4.92 2.02 10.79
N LYS A 112 -5.87 1.12 11.02
CA LYS A 112 -7.10 1.44 11.75
C LYS A 112 -6.84 1.88 13.18
N ASN A 113 -5.91 1.24 13.87
CA ASN A 113 -5.57 1.58 15.25
C ASN A 113 -4.94 2.98 15.40
N VAL A 114 -4.26 3.48 14.37
CA VAL A 114 -3.73 4.85 14.37
C VAL A 114 -4.73 5.90 13.85
N GLY A 115 -5.93 5.48 13.42
CA GLY A 115 -7.02 6.37 13.04
C GLY A 115 -7.28 6.46 11.53
N PHE A 116 -6.59 5.71 10.68
CA PHE A 116 -6.84 5.70 9.24
C PHE A 116 -8.18 5.05 8.90
N THR A 117 -8.84 5.52 7.87
CA THR A 117 -9.88 4.75 7.18
C THR A 117 -9.22 3.61 6.41
N SER A 118 -9.65 2.38 6.66
CA SER A 118 -9.04 1.17 6.11
C SER A 118 -9.88 0.59 4.98
N VAL A 119 -9.26 0.36 3.82
CA VAL A 119 -9.90 -0.22 2.64
C VAL A 119 -9.13 -1.47 2.23
N TRP A 120 -9.74 -2.63 2.39
CA TRP A 120 -9.15 -3.88 1.95
C TRP A 120 -9.45 -4.14 0.47
N ILE A 121 -8.37 -4.44 -0.30
CA ILE A 121 -8.48 -4.84 -1.70
C ILE A 121 -8.47 -6.38 -1.74
N ASP A 122 -9.65 -6.99 -1.94
CA ASP A 122 -9.78 -8.44 -2.11
C ASP A 122 -9.21 -8.86 -3.48
N ALA A 123 -7.94 -9.19 -3.49
CA ALA A 123 -7.24 -9.68 -4.69
C ALA A 123 -7.47 -11.19 -4.96
N GLY A 124 -8.32 -11.86 -4.16
CA GLY A 124 -8.65 -13.28 -4.35
C GLY A 124 -7.57 -14.26 -3.87
N TYR A 125 -6.67 -13.83 -2.99
CA TYR A 125 -5.64 -14.71 -2.42
C TYR A 125 -6.23 -15.61 -1.32
N GLU A 126 -6.60 -16.84 -1.66
CA GLU A 126 -7.22 -17.81 -0.73
C GLU A 126 -6.30 -18.21 0.44
N ASN A 127 -4.99 -18.03 0.31
CA ASN A 127 -4.00 -18.50 1.29
C ASN A 127 -3.92 -17.68 2.59
N PHE A 128 -4.70 -16.59 2.72
CA PHE A 128 -4.69 -15.70 3.88
C PHE A 128 -6.04 -15.67 4.64
N SER A 129 -6.85 -16.70 4.51
CA SER A 129 -8.21 -16.76 5.08
C SER A 129 -8.27 -16.49 6.59
N ASP A 130 -7.33 -17.02 7.37
CA ASP A 130 -7.28 -16.84 8.83
C ASP A 130 -6.91 -15.39 9.21
N ASP A 131 -5.98 -14.78 8.46
CA ASP A 131 -5.60 -13.38 8.63
C ASP A 131 -6.78 -12.45 8.29
N ILE A 132 -7.56 -12.77 7.25
CA ILE A 132 -8.74 -12.01 6.85
C ILE A 132 -9.82 -12.08 7.94
N ALA A 133 -10.16 -13.29 8.42
CA ALA A 133 -11.19 -13.49 9.44
C ALA A 133 -10.89 -12.71 10.74
N SER A 134 -9.63 -12.72 11.18
CA SER A 134 -9.19 -12.00 12.38
C SER A 134 -9.15 -10.48 12.20
N SER A 135 -8.92 -10.01 10.97
CA SER A 135 -8.75 -8.59 10.64
C SER A 135 -10.07 -7.91 10.28
N LYS A 136 -11.12 -8.67 9.95
CA LYS A 136 -12.38 -8.15 9.38
C LYS A 136 -13.02 -7.01 10.18
N LYS A 137 -12.94 -7.04 11.50
CA LYS A 137 -13.48 -5.99 12.40
C LYS A 137 -12.71 -4.65 12.34
N TYR A 138 -11.55 -4.64 11.68
CA TYR A 138 -10.72 -3.45 11.50
C TYR A 138 -10.82 -2.86 10.10
N LEU A 139 -11.66 -3.44 9.22
CA LEU A 139 -11.86 -2.99 7.85
C LEU A 139 -13.10 -2.10 7.79
N ASP A 140 -12.94 -0.87 7.30
CA ASP A 140 -14.05 0.04 7.08
C ASP A 140 -14.76 -0.26 5.75
N TYR A 141 -13.96 -0.60 4.73
CA TYR A 141 -14.44 -0.93 3.38
C TYR A 141 -13.70 -2.14 2.81
N GLU A 142 -14.37 -2.78 1.86
CA GLU A 142 -13.82 -3.87 1.06
C GLU A 142 -14.11 -3.60 -0.42
N THR A 143 -13.15 -3.85 -1.29
CA THR A 143 -13.32 -3.75 -2.74
C THR A 143 -12.49 -4.80 -3.47
N LYS A 144 -13.00 -5.24 -4.62
CA LYS A 144 -12.23 -6.08 -5.57
C LYS A 144 -11.53 -5.28 -6.66
N ASN A 145 -11.84 -3.98 -6.76
CA ASN A 145 -11.31 -3.12 -7.79
C ASN A 145 -11.11 -1.70 -7.24
N ILE A 146 -9.85 -1.31 -7.09
CA ILE A 146 -9.49 -0.01 -6.54
C ILE A 146 -9.99 1.14 -7.43
N SER A 147 -9.96 1.00 -8.77
CA SER A 147 -10.43 2.06 -9.68
C SER A 147 -11.93 2.33 -9.49
N ASN A 148 -12.72 1.26 -9.37
CA ASN A 148 -14.17 1.40 -9.10
C ASN A 148 -14.44 2.05 -7.74
N PHE A 149 -13.67 1.71 -6.72
CA PHE A 149 -13.80 2.33 -5.40
C PHE A 149 -13.45 3.82 -5.45
N LEU A 150 -12.34 4.18 -6.10
CA LEU A 150 -11.94 5.58 -6.26
C LEU A 150 -12.96 6.39 -7.09
N ASN A 151 -13.58 5.78 -8.09
CA ASN A 151 -14.65 6.40 -8.85
C ASN A 151 -15.86 6.79 -7.95
N GLN A 152 -16.22 5.92 -7.01
CA GLN A 152 -17.28 6.22 -6.02
C GLN A 152 -16.87 7.35 -5.06
N VAL A 153 -15.62 7.34 -4.59
CA VAL A 153 -15.05 8.44 -3.78
C VAL A 153 -15.08 9.75 -4.54
N ASN A 154 -14.62 9.76 -5.80
CA ASN A 154 -14.58 10.95 -6.65
C ASN A 154 -15.98 11.53 -6.94
N LYS A 155 -17.02 10.69 -6.89
CA LYS A 155 -18.44 11.10 -7.02
C LYS A 155 -19.08 11.52 -5.70
N GLY A 156 -18.41 11.36 -4.57
CA GLY A 156 -18.96 11.61 -3.25
C GLY A 156 -20.06 10.60 -2.83
N GLU A 157 -19.94 9.36 -3.32
CA GLU A 157 -20.87 8.26 -3.00
C GLU A 157 -20.40 7.48 -1.75
N ILE A 158 -19.13 7.67 -1.38
CA ILE A 158 -18.47 7.09 -0.19
C ILE A 158 -17.78 8.22 0.57
#